data_87bd16a23215e635102612fbc6ea10ee
#
_entry.id   87bd16a23215e635102612fbc6ea10ee
#
_cell.length_a   1.000
_cell.length_b   1.000
_cell.length_c   1.000
_cell.angle_alpha   90.00
_cell.angle_beta   90.00
_cell.angle_gamma   90.00
#
_symmetry.space_group_name_H-M   'P 1'
#
loop_
_entity.id
_entity.type
_entity.pdbx_description
1 polymer ?
#
loop_
_entity_poly.entity_id
_entity_poly.type
_entity_poly.pdbx_seq_one_letter_code
_entity_poly.pdbx_strand_id
1 'polypeptide(L)'
;MNRSVKLISSVLCSISAVMLVFMAGISAISASALDNNIYEADAYPHYRHPVTGVIEDSGGEGSEVLGQSMTESALRTQSLIEVDPDGNMFATVRVALMDNIQNPQFKVQNDGYSDFYDVSADLMKENYDANESDYRFPISSENCIVRCTFYVVPMGRDVIFYIDFDNIRVGSGDFVTSV
;
A
#
# COMPACT_ATOMS: atom_id res chain seq x y z
N MET A 1 14.68 -71.88 -1.08
CA MET A 1 15.27 -70.65 -1.65
C MET A 1 14.16 -69.87 -2.33
N ASN A 2 13.90 -68.62 -2.01
CA ASN A 2 13.02 -67.63 -2.62
C ASN A 2 11.54 -67.53 -2.18
N ARG A 3 11.30 -67.38 -0.88
CA ARG A 3 10.05 -66.75 -0.41
C ARG A 3 10.28 -65.34 0.20
N SER A 4 11.49 -64.96 0.56
CA SER A 4 11.81 -63.69 1.21
C SER A 4 12.02 -62.51 0.27
N VAL A 5 12.27 -62.74 -1.04
CA VAL A 5 12.57 -61.68 -2.01
C VAL A 5 11.28 -61.02 -2.59
N LYS A 6 10.14 -61.74 -2.57
CA LYS A 6 8.89 -61.17 -3.10
C LYS A 6 8.13 -60.24 -2.15
N LEU A 7 8.45 -60.31 -0.85
CA LEU A 7 7.82 -59.43 0.17
C LEU A 7 8.48 -58.04 0.25
N ILE A 8 9.77 -57.95 -0.12
CA ILE A 8 10.49 -56.67 -0.07
C ILE A 8 10.14 -55.78 -1.27
N SER A 9 9.82 -56.39 -2.40
CA SER A 9 9.44 -55.64 -3.61
C SER A 9 8.04 -55.00 -3.55
N SER A 10 7.09 -55.59 -2.79
CA SER A 10 5.75 -55.05 -2.66
C SER A 10 5.64 -53.93 -1.63
N VAL A 11 6.55 -53.89 -0.63
CA VAL A 11 6.56 -52.85 0.38
C VAL A 11 7.24 -51.55 -0.12
N LEU A 12 8.25 -51.70 -1.02
CA LEU A 12 8.88 -50.51 -1.63
C LEU A 12 7.99 -49.79 -2.65
N CYS A 13 7.03 -50.50 -3.28
CA CYS A 13 6.11 -49.91 -4.25
C CYS A 13 4.98 -49.14 -3.61
N SER A 14 4.60 -49.48 -2.36
CA SER A 14 3.53 -48.77 -1.63
C SER A 14 4.00 -47.49 -0.92
N ILE A 15 5.29 -47.31 -0.68
CA ILE A 15 5.82 -46.10 -0.06
C ILE A 15 6.04 -44.99 -1.10
N SER A 16 6.33 -45.34 -2.34
CA SER A 16 6.46 -44.32 -3.44
C SER A 16 5.13 -43.75 -3.91
N ALA A 17 3.99 -44.40 -3.69
CA ALA A 17 2.70 -43.91 -4.11
C ALA A 17 2.04 -42.90 -3.13
N VAL A 18 2.49 -42.91 -1.86
CA VAL A 18 1.94 -42.02 -0.83
C VAL A 18 2.65 -40.63 -0.80
N MET A 19 3.87 -40.55 -1.36
CA MET A 19 4.59 -39.27 -1.42
C MET A 19 4.22 -38.34 -2.59
N LEU A 20 3.39 -38.81 -3.52
CA LEU A 20 3.00 -38.05 -4.72
C LEU A 20 1.64 -37.34 -4.62
N VAL A 21 0.92 -37.50 -3.50
CA VAL A 21 -0.41 -36.89 -3.31
C VAL A 21 -0.36 -35.62 -2.44
N PHE A 22 0.79 -35.26 -1.85
CA PHE A 22 0.89 -34.08 -0.98
C PHE A 22 1.44 -32.81 -1.65
N MET A 23 1.62 -32.81 -2.98
CA MET A 23 2.07 -31.63 -3.74
C MET A 23 0.99 -30.97 -4.61
N ALA A 24 -0.27 -31.30 -4.44
CA ALA A 24 -1.35 -30.67 -5.17
C ALA A 24 -2.28 -29.92 -4.20
N GLY A 25 -1.82 -28.82 -3.65
CA GLY A 25 -2.67 -28.06 -2.72
C GLY A 25 -2.09 -26.75 -2.20
N ILE A 26 -1.01 -26.25 -2.77
CA ILE A 26 -0.71 -24.83 -2.63
C ILE A 26 -1.40 -24.16 -3.84
N SER A 27 -2.71 -23.95 -3.70
CA SER A 27 -3.35 -22.87 -4.46
C SER A 27 -2.60 -21.61 -4.00
N ALA A 28 -1.71 -21.09 -4.83
CA ALA A 28 -1.33 -19.71 -4.72
C ALA A 28 -2.66 -18.94 -4.70
N ILE A 29 -3.00 -18.37 -3.57
CA ILE A 29 -3.99 -17.30 -3.52
C ILE A 29 -3.28 -16.20 -4.31
N SER A 30 -3.54 -16.14 -5.61
CA SER A 30 -3.24 -14.97 -6.40
C SER A 30 -4.01 -13.86 -5.71
N ALA A 31 -3.33 -12.95 -5.03
CA ALA A 31 -3.89 -11.65 -4.76
C ALA A 31 -4.42 -11.18 -6.11
N SER A 32 -5.73 -10.91 -6.18
CA SER A 32 -6.35 -10.41 -7.40
C SER A 32 -5.75 -9.03 -7.62
N ALA A 33 -4.73 -8.94 -8.46
CA ALA A 33 -4.25 -7.65 -8.92
C ALA A 33 -5.41 -6.97 -9.65
N LEU A 34 -5.58 -5.66 -9.43
CA LEU A 34 -6.57 -4.87 -10.15
C LEU A 34 -6.30 -4.98 -11.67
N ASP A 35 -7.37 -5.07 -12.46
CA ASP A 35 -7.28 -5.04 -13.91
C ASP A 35 -6.82 -3.65 -14.40
N ASN A 36 -6.33 -3.58 -15.67
CA ASN A 36 -6.04 -2.30 -16.31
C ASN A 36 -7.29 -1.43 -16.36
N ASN A 37 -7.35 -0.42 -15.51
CA ASN A 37 -8.46 0.51 -15.37
C ASN A 37 -8.07 1.67 -14.44
N ILE A 38 -9.03 2.57 -14.23
CA ILE A 38 -8.96 3.69 -13.31
C ILE A 38 -9.98 3.44 -12.19
N TYR A 39 -9.52 3.58 -10.95
CA TYR A 39 -10.30 3.31 -9.75
C TYR A 39 -10.27 4.50 -8.80
N GLU A 40 -11.43 4.88 -8.29
CA GLU A 40 -11.51 5.67 -7.07
C GLU A 40 -11.20 4.75 -5.88
N ALA A 41 -10.52 5.27 -4.89
CA ALA A 41 -10.26 4.60 -3.62
C ALA A 41 -10.42 5.58 -2.45
N ASP A 42 -10.56 5.07 -1.27
CA ASP A 42 -10.51 5.87 -0.05
C ASP A 42 -9.13 5.72 0.58
N ALA A 43 -8.41 6.85 0.75
CA ALA A 43 -7.14 6.92 1.44
C ALA A 43 -7.38 7.23 2.93
N TYR A 44 -6.86 6.38 3.81
CA TYR A 44 -6.99 6.53 5.25
C TYR A 44 -5.66 6.92 5.88
N PRO A 45 -5.55 8.12 6.47
CA PRO A 45 -4.33 8.54 7.15
C PRO A 45 -4.24 7.96 8.55
N HIS A 46 -3.03 7.51 8.92
CA HIS A 46 -2.71 6.94 10.22
C HIS A 46 -1.46 7.62 10.78
N TYR A 47 -1.55 8.20 11.96
CA TYR A 47 -0.36 8.73 12.66
C TYR A 47 0.55 7.61 13.14
N ARG A 48 -0.03 6.45 13.42
CA ARG A 48 0.63 5.19 13.77
C ARG A 48 0.69 4.27 12.54
N HIS A 49 1.78 3.56 12.33
CA HIS A 49 1.86 2.57 11.26
C HIS A 49 0.73 1.53 11.38
N PRO A 50 -0.12 1.34 10.36
CA PRO A 50 -1.38 0.59 10.50
C PRO A 50 -1.18 -0.90 10.84
N VAL A 51 -0.04 -1.50 10.50
CA VAL A 51 0.24 -2.92 10.78
C VAL A 51 1.08 -3.10 12.04
N THR A 52 2.19 -2.37 12.17
CA THR A 52 3.14 -2.56 13.28
C THR A 52 2.80 -1.76 14.54
N GLY A 53 1.95 -0.73 14.41
CA GLY A 53 1.60 0.16 15.49
C GLY A 53 2.70 1.15 15.90
N VAL A 54 3.81 1.20 15.15
CA VAL A 54 4.93 2.11 15.45
C VAL A 54 4.58 3.54 15.08
N ILE A 55 4.96 4.50 15.94
CA ILE A 55 4.92 5.93 15.65
C ILE A 55 6.35 6.36 15.37
N GLU A 56 6.64 6.78 14.13
CA GLU A 56 7.96 7.32 13.74
C GLU A 56 8.04 8.84 13.92
N ASP A 57 6.90 9.52 13.98
CA ASP A 57 6.88 10.97 14.18
C ASP A 57 7.50 11.37 15.51
N SER A 58 8.28 12.46 15.52
CA SER A 58 8.98 12.95 16.70
C SER A 58 8.06 13.41 17.84
N GLY A 59 6.77 13.61 17.58
CA GLY A 59 5.76 13.85 18.60
C GLY A 59 5.49 12.63 19.50
N GLY A 60 5.76 11.42 18.99
CA GLY A 60 5.64 10.18 19.73
C GLY A 60 4.21 9.87 20.21
N GLU A 61 4.09 8.90 21.11
CA GLU A 61 2.80 8.43 21.64
C GLU A 61 2.01 9.51 22.38
N GLY A 62 2.69 10.44 23.03
CA GLY A 62 2.04 11.55 23.76
C GLY A 62 1.25 12.50 22.86
N SER A 63 1.53 12.49 21.56
CA SER A 63 0.87 13.32 20.55
C SER A 63 -0.08 12.53 19.64
N GLU A 64 -0.36 11.26 19.91
CA GLU A 64 -1.11 10.39 19.02
C GLU A 64 -2.49 10.95 18.64
N VAL A 65 -3.29 11.37 19.60
CA VAL A 65 -4.65 11.90 19.35
C VAL A 65 -4.59 13.18 18.50
N LEU A 66 -3.68 14.08 18.82
CA LEU A 66 -3.49 15.33 18.06
C LEU A 66 -2.89 15.03 16.68
N GLY A 67 -1.87 14.16 16.62
CA GLY A 67 -1.23 13.74 15.40
C GLY A 67 -2.21 13.08 14.43
N GLN A 68 -3.05 12.18 14.90
CA GLN A 68 -4.10 11.56 14.09
C GLN A 68 -5.07 12.61 13.51
N SER A 69 -5.58 13.51 14.32
CA SER A 69 -6.47 14.59 13.86
C SER A 69 -5.80 15.52 12.84
N MET A 70 -4.50 15.79 12.99
CA MET A 70 -3.75 16.59 12.03
C MET A 70 -3.57 15.87 10.69
N THR A 71 -3.26 14.58 10.69
CA THR A 71 -3.12 13.79 9.46
C THR A 71 -4.45 13.69 8.70
N GLU A 72 -5.57 13.50 9.42
CA GLU A 72 -6.93 13.51 8.84
C GLU A 72 -7.30 14.88 8.23
N SER A 73 -6.74 15.96 8.78
CA SER A 73 -6.95 17.30 8.22
C SER A 73 -6.08 17.58 6.99
N ALA A 74 -4.89 16.97 6.93
CA ALA A 74 -3.91 17.18 5.87
C ALA A 74 -4.15 16.31 4.63
N LEU A 75 -4.94 15.22 4.74
CA LEU A 75 -5.23 14.31 3.64
C LEU A 75 -6.74 14.23 3.41
N ARG A 76 -7.16 14.29 2.15
CA ARG A 76 -8.54 13.97 1.77
C ARG A 76 -8.70 12.47 1.62
N THR A 77 -9.86 11.96 2.01
CA THR A 77 -10.20 10.52 1.87
C THR A 77 -10.24 10.09 0.40
N GLN A 78 -10.73 10.94 -0.50
CA GLN A 78 -10.77 10.64 -1.93
C GLN A 78 -9.36 10.50 -2.50
N SER A 79 -9.13 9.41 -3.20
CA SER A 79 -7.88 9.08 -3.88
C SER A 79 -8.16 8.34 -5.20
N LEU A 80 -7.14 8.18 -6.02
CA LEU A 80 -7.21 7.46 -7.28
C LEU A 80 -6.16 6.36 -7.30
N ILE A 81 -6.51 5.21 -7.86
CA ILE A 81 -5.56 4.16 -8.24
C ILE A 81 -5.70 3.94 -9.75
N GLU A 82 -4.59 4.03 -10.46
CA GLU A 82 -4.52 3.82 -11.90
C GLU A 82 -3.68 2.57 -12.17
N VAL A 83 -4.17 1.69 -13.04
CA VAL A 83 -3.42 0.53 -13.54
C VAL A 83 -3.27 0.68 -15.04
N ASP A 84 -2.04 0.80 -15.52
CA ASP A 84 -1.75 0.95 -16.95
C ASP A 84 -1.83 -0.40 -17.71
N PRO A 85 -1.80 -0.39 -19.07
CA PRO A 85 -1.84 -1.62 -19.86
C PRO A 85 -0.69 -2.59 -19.60
N ASP A 86 0.44 -2.13 -19.06
CA ASP A 86 1.60 -2.93 -18.71
C ASP A 86 1.51 -3.49 -17.27
N GLY A 87 0.45 -3.14 -16.53
CA GLY A 87 0.21 -3.59 -15.16
C GLY A 87 0.92 -2.76 -14.11
N ASN A 88 1.52 -1.61 -14.45
CA ASN A 88 2.08 -0.70 -13.46
C ASN A 88 0.95 0.04 -12.75
N MET A 89 1.10 0.17 -11.43
CA MET A 89 0.09 0.83 -10.59
C MET A 89 0.61 2.16 -10.07
N PHE A 90 -0.32 3.12 -9.98
CA PHE A 90 -0.05 4.45 -9.44
C PHE A 90 -1.18 4.86 -8.51
N ALA A 91 -0.84 5.49 -7.40
CA ALA A 91 -1.81 6.14 -6.53
C ALA A 91 -1.72 7.66 -6.68
N THR A 92 -2.87 8.33 -6.67
CA THR A 92 -2.95 9.78 -6.56
C THR A 92 -3.70 10.13 -5.30
N VAL A 93 -3.06 10.88 -4.41
CA VAL A 93 -3.64 11.35 -3.15
C VAL A 93 -3.81 12.87 -3.18
N ARG A 94 -4.86 13.37 -2.52
CA ARG A 94 -5.14 14.79 -2.39
C ARG A 94 -4.68 15.29 -1.03
N VAL A 95 -3.65 16.11 -1.03
CA VAL A 95 -3.12 16.78 0.16
C VAL A 95 -3.80 18.14 0.31
N ALA A 96 -4.32 18.40 1.50
CA ALA A 96 -4.92 19.67 1.88
C ALA A 96 -3.95 20.52 2.71
N LEU A 97 -4.34 21.75 3.04
CA LEU A 97 -3.54 22.70 3.84
C LEU A 97 -2.18 23.02 3.22
N MET A 98 -2.12 23.10 1.90
CA MET A 98 -0.87 23.28 1.15
C MET A 98 -0.14 24.59 1.44
N ASP A 99 -0.81 25.62 1.94
CA ASP A 99 -0.20 26.86 2.45
C ASP A 99 0.66 26.62 3.71
N ASN A 100 0.44 25.51 4.43
CA ASN A 100 1.16 25.13 5.64
C ASN A 100 2.10 23.92 5.43
N ILE A 101 2.08 23.28 4.27
CA ILE A 101 2.85 22.08 3.96
C ILE A 101 3.87 22.39 2.88
N GLN A 102 5.10 21.95 3.08
CA GLN A 102 6.18 22.05 2.11
C GLN A 102 6.83 20.68 1.91
N ASN A 103 7.39 20.47 0.72
CA ASN A 103 8.21 19.31 0.37
C ASN A 103 7.56 17.97 0.77
N PRO A 104 6.34 17.66 0.31
CA PRO A 104 5.73 16.37 0.58
C PRO A 104 6.55 15.25 -0.07
N GLN A 105 6.92 14.25 0.73
CA GLN A 105 7.70 13.08 0.31
C GLN A 105 6.91 11.82 0.62
N PHE A 106 7.04 10.83 -0.27
CA PHE A 106 6.35 9.55 -0.17
C PHE A 106 7.34 8.40 -0.28
N LYS A 107 7.10 7.37 0.54
CA LYS A 107 7.78 6.07 0.45
C LYS A 107 6.73 4.98 0.48
N VAL A 108 6.95 3.88 -0.22
CA VAL A 108 6.00 2.78 -0.33
C VAL A 108 6.56 1.53 0.32
N GLN A 109 5.70 0.76 0.96
CA GLN A 109 5.97 -0.53 1.58
C GLN A 109 4.95 -1.55 1.06
N ASN A 110 5.40 -2.73 0.64
CA ASN A 110 4.56 -3.68 -0.10
C ASN A 110 3.57 -4.47 0.78
N ASP A 111 3.93 -4.79 2.02
CA ASP A 111 3.23 -5.80 2.83
C ASP A 111 3.07 -5.44 4.33
N GLY A 112 3.41 -4.23 4.71
CA GLY A 112 3.36 -3.76 6.10
C GLY A 112 4.53 -4.20 6.98
N TYR A 113 5.47 -4.99 6.47
CA TYR A 113 6.64 -5.50 7.21
C TYR A 113 7.96 -5.34 6.46
N SER A 114 7.95 -5.21 5.13
CA SER A 114 9.15 -4.95 4.32
C SER A 114 9.69 -3.54 4.54
N ASP A 115 10.88 -3.27 4.03
CA ASP A 115 11.44 -1.93 4.06
C ASP A 115 10.67 -0.96 3.16
N PHE A 116 10.57 0.30 3.56
CA PHE A 116 10.07 1.37 2.72
C PHE A 116 11.08 1.75 1.64
N TYR A 117 10.64 1.94 0.41
CA TYR A 117 11.44 2.47 -0.68
C TYR A 117 10.92 3.84 -1.15
N ASP A 118 11.84 4.69 -1.57
CA ASP A 118 11.54 6.04 -2.06
C ASP A 118 10.81 5.98 -3.40
N VAL A 119 9.78 6.82 -3.56
CA VAL A 119 9.09 7.02 -4.83
C VAL A 119 9.08 8.50 -5.20
N SER A 120 9.17 8.78 -6.50
CA SER A 120 8.99 10.14 -7.01
C SER A 120 7.50 10.42 -7.15
N ALA A 121 7.06 11.57 -6.68
CA ALA A 121 5.68 12.00 -6.83
C ALA A 121 5.57 13.15 -7.83
N ASP A 122 4.62 13.02 -8.76
CA ASP A 122 4.28 14.04 -9.73
C ASP A 122 3.11 14.88 -9.21
N LEU A 123 3.23 16.20 -9.31
CA LEU A 123 2.15 17.14 -9.01
C LEU A 123 1.17 17.15 -10.20
N MET A 124 -0.03 16.60 -10.00
CA MET A 124 -1.04 16.43 -11.05
C MET A 124 -1.99 17.61 -11.16
N LYS A 125 -2.33 18.22 -10.03
CA LYS A 125 -3.30 19.32 -9.95
C LYS A 125 -3.03 20.17 -8.72
N GLU A 126 -3.16 21.47 -8.86
CA GLU A 126 -3.21 22.42 -7.75
C GLU A 126 -4.57 23.12 -7.75
N ASN A 127 -5.18 23.20 -6.59
CA ASN A 127 -6.43 23.93 -6.36
C ASN A 127 -6.18 24.97 -5.25
N TYR A 128 -5.81 26.17 -5.66
CA TYR A 128 -5.50 27.25 -4.72
C TYR A 128 -6.71 27.70 -3.91
N ASP A 129 -7.93 27.65 -4.48
CA ASP A 129 -9.15 28.05 -3.79
C ASP A 129 -9.52 27.09 -2.65
N ALA A 130 -9.26 25.79 -2.85
CA ALA A 130 -9.47 24.76 -1.84
C ALA A 130 -8.23 24.53 -0.97
N ASN A 131 -7.09 25.13 -1.32
CA ASN A 131 -5.80 24.90 -0.66
C ASN A 131 -5.38 23.43 -0.68
N GLU A 132 -5.46 22.79 -1.87
CA GLU A 132 -5.25 21.36 -2.10
C GLU A 132 -4.32 21.14 -3.29
N SER A 133 -3.59 20.00 -3.24
CA SER A 133 -2.78 19.52 -4.37
C SER A 133 -2.88 18.00 -4.49
N ASP A 134 -2.95 17.50 -5.73
CA ASP A 134 -2.99 16.08 -6.06
C ASP A 134 -1.58 15.60 -6.42
N TYR A 135 -1.07 14.58 -5.70
CA TYR A 135 0.24 13.97 -5.92
C TYR A 135 0.09 12.54 -6.37
N ARG A 136 0.67 12.22 -7.54
CA ARG A 136 0.69 10.88 -8.14
C ARG A 136 2.06 10.24 -7.98
N PHE A 137 2.11 8.98 -7.53
CA PHE A 137 3.33 8.21 -7.36
C PHE A 137 3.09 6.72 -7.64
N PRO A 138 4.14 5.96 -8.03
CA PRO A 138 4.02 4.53 -8.26
C PRO A 138 3.81 3.77 -6.95
N ILE A 139 2.98 2.72 -7.02
CA ILE A 139 2.74 1.77 -5.93
C ILE A 139 2.91 0.33 -6.45
N SER A 140 3.16 -0.62 -5.55
CA SER A 140 3.33 -2.03 -5.92
C SER A 140 2.04 -2.82 -5.97
N SER A 141 1.06 -2.39 -5.19
CA SER A 141 -0.28 -3.00 -5.10
C SER A 141 -1.24 -2.05 -4.39
N GLU A 142 -2.51 -2.32 -4.50
CA GLU A 142 -3.58 -1.62 -3.77
C GLU A 142 -3.51 -1.81 -2.25
N ASN A 143 -2.80 -2.83 -1.79
CA ASN A 143 -2.64 -3.15 -0.37
C ASN A 143 -1.33 -2.59 0.23
N CYS A 144 -0.62 -1.74 -0.51
CA CYS A 144 0.60 -1.13 -0.02
C CYS A 144 0.33 -0.12 1.11
N ILE A 145 1.36 0.14 1.91
CA ILE A 145 1.35 1.22 2.89
C ILE A 145 2.25 2.33 2.37
N VAL A 146 1.75 3.56 2.41
CA VAL A 146 2.51 4.75 2.00
C VAL A 146 2.91 5.52 3.24
N ARG A 147 4.22 5.75 3.42
CA ARG A 147 4.77 6.62 4.46
C ARG A 147 4.92 8.02 3.90
N CYS A 148 4.27 8.97 4.53
CA CYS A 148 4.32 10.38 4.18
C CYS A 148 5.27 11.12 5.11
N THR A 149 6.04 12.05 4.56
CA THR A 149 6.88 12.98 5.33
C THR A 149 6.63 14.38 4.79
N PHE A 150 5.96 15.23 5.57
CA PHE A 150 5.58 16.58 5.18
C PHE A 150 6.23 17.60 6.12
N TYR A 151 6.94 18.58 5.59
CA TYR A 151 7.39 19.70 6.40
C TYR A 151 6.21 20.63 6.70
N VAL A 152 5.87 20.74 7.97
CA VAL A 152 4.74 21.55 8.45
C VAL A 152 5.26 22.90 8.96
N VAL A 153 5.02 23.95 8.18
CA VAL A 153 5.59 25.30 8.41
C VAL A 153 5.28 25.85 9.82
N PRO A 154 4.03 25.80 10.33
CA PRO A 154 3.75 26.30 11.68
C PRO A 154 4.45 25.50 12.80
N MET A 155 4.83 24.25 12.53
CA MET A 155 5.55 23.40 13.49
C MET A 155 7.07 23.50 13.34
N GLY A 156 7.57 24.00 12.20
CA GLY A 156 8.99 24.11 11.89
C GLY A 156 9.72 22.77 11.81
N ARG A 157 8.99 21.68 11.49
CA ARG A 157 9.54 20.33 11.41
C ARG A 157 8.79 19.43 10.45
N ASP A 158 9.40 18.32 10.09
CA ASP A 158 8.74 17.23 9.40
C ASP A 158 7.74 16.52 10.33
N VAL A 159 6.61 16.12 9.75
CA VAL A 159 5.61 15.22 10.36
C VAL A 159 5.54 13.95 9.53
N ILE A 160 5.58 12.82 10.22
CA ILE A 160 5.56 11.49 9.60
C ILE A 160 4.23 10.82 9.93
N PHE A 161 3.56 10.30 8.89
CA PHE A 161 2.32 9.52 9.02
C PHE A 161 2.21 8.52 7.87
N TYR A 162 1.17 7.68 7.88
CA TYR A 162 1.00 6.61 6.91
C TYR A 162 -0.37 6.71 6.26
N ILE A 163 -0.49 6.09 5.08
CA ILE A 163 -1.74 5.96 4.33
C ILE A 163 -1.88 4.50 3.91
N ASP A 164 -3.06 3.93 4.03
CA ASP A 164 -3.53 2.76 3.33
C ASP A 164 -4.75 3.10 2.47
N PHE A 165 -5.15 2.17 1.58
CA PHE A 165 -6.25 2.36 0.64
C PHE A 165 -7.30 1.29 0.84
N ASP A 166 -8.59 1.66 0.70
CA ASP A 166 -9.73 0.75 0.78
C ASP A 166 -10.86 1.23 -0.15
N ASN A 167 -11.97 0.50 -0.16
CA ASN A 167 -13.19 0.85 -0.91
C ASN A 167 -12.94 1.14 -2.40
N ILE A 168 -12.09 0.33 -3.04
CA ILE A 168 -11.68 0.51 -4.43
C ILE A 168 -12.85 0.19 -5.37
N ARG A 169 -13.18 1.14 -6.26
CA ARG A 169 -14.28 1.06 -7.20
C ARG A 169 -13.92 1.72 -8.53
N VAL A 170 -14.41 1.21 -9.64
CA VAL A 170 -14.17 1.80 -10.97
C VAL A 170 -14.69 3.24 -11.00
N GLY A 171 -13.85 4.18 -11.42
CA GLY A 171 -14.16 5.60 -11.52
C GLY A 171 -12.91 6.47 -11.41
N SER A 172 -13.02 7.74 -11.78
CA SER A 172 -11.93 8.73 -11.72
C SER A 172 -12.22 9.93 -10.83
N GLY A 173 -13.47 10.08 -10.38
CA GLY A 173 -13.87 11.26 -9.63
C GLY A 173 -13.55 12.56 -10.39
N ASP A 174 -12.95 13.51 -9.68
CA ASP A 174 -12.48 14.80 -10.24
C ASP A 174 -10.94 14.87 -10.40
N PHE A 175 -10.26 13.72 -10.32
CA PHE A 175 -8.83 13.62 -10.50
C PHE A 175 -8.40 13.72 -11.98
N VAL A 176 -7.18 14.22 -12.19
CA VAL A 176 -6.51 14.16 -13.49
C VAL A 176 -5.93 12.75 -13.64
N THR A 177 -6.23 12.08 -14.74
CA THR A 177 -5.77 10.73 -15.06
C THR A 177 -4.62 10.75 -16.05
N SER A 178 -3.73 9.74 -16.01
CA SER A 178 -2.54 9.65 -16.87
C SER A 178 -2.39 8.30 -17.58
N VAL A 179 -3.29 7.35 -17.38
CA VAL A 179 -3.31 6.03 -18.04
C VAL A 179 -4.50 5.89 -18.96
#